data_57b94c95cebdffc34c5909cd78e73377
#
_entry.id   57b94c95cebdffc34c5909cd78e73377
#
_cell.length_a   1.000
_cell.length_b   1.000
_cell.length_c   1.000
_cell.angle_alpha   90.00
_cell.angle_beta   90.00
_cell.angle_gamma   90.00
#
_symmetry.space_group_name_H-M   'P 1'
#
loop_
_entity.id
_entity.type
_entity.pdbx_description
1 polymer ?
#
loop_
_entity_poly.entity_id
_entity_poly.type
_entity_poly.pdbx_seq_one_letter_code
_entity_poly.pdbx_strand_id
1 'polypeptide(L)'
;MRPALIVHGGCGTPPPGEEGPRSAACERSADAGWRVLQQGGSALDAAEAAVRALEDEPLLNAGTGAYLQADGVARLDASIMAGDGRAGAVAQVPLLPHPVSLARYLLEQDAHVMLAGPEALTLAARLGQEVGVVATPAKIVYWQENLDEACRRLDYAAMAASWKAENPRLGTVGCVALDARGQLAAATSTGGTGQCYPGRVGDTPVIGAGTYCTPRVGVSLTGVGERILVKLAAKRLADLVGDSAPLAEAARRVLEEVGSGAGLIALGADGELSELRNTPFMATARRPS
;
A
#
# COMPACT_ATOMS: atom_id res chain seq x y z
N MET A 1 6.88 -10.91 -23.44
CA MET A 1 6.94 -9.44 -23.19
C MET A 1 8.19 -9.08 -22.41
N ARG A 2 8.59 -7.81 -22.35
CA ARG A 2 9.66 -7.40 -21.42
C ARG A 2 9.04 -7.23 -20.05
N PRO A 3 9.57 -7.88 -19.01
CA PRO A 3 9.12 -7.66 -17.66
C PRO A 3 9.31 -6.19 -17.24
N ALA A 4 8.45 -5.71 -16.36
CA ALA A 4 8.55 -4.38 -15.78
C ALA A 4 8.01 -4.37 -14.34
N LEU A 5 8.48 -3.43 -13.54
CA LEU A 5 8.04 -3.28 -12.16
C LEU A 5 8.17 -1.81 -11.74
N ILE A 6 7.21 -1.35 -10.96
CA ILE A 6 7.26 -0.05 -10.29
C ILE A 6 6.80 -0.18 -8.85
N VAL A 7 7.45 0.54 -7.94
CA VAL A 7 7.09 0.62 -6.51
C VAL A 7 6.90 2.05 -6.06
N HIS A 8 6.11 2.25 -5.00
CA HIS A 8 6.07 3.49 -4.24
C HIS A 8 6.23 3.25 -2.73
N GLY A 9 6.85 4.19 -2.05
CA GLY A 9 7.07 4.21 -0.61
C GLY A 9 6.20 5.24 0.13
N GLY A 10 5.06 5.62 -0.47
CA GLY A 10 4.13 6.60 0.09
C GLY A 10 4.35 8.02 -0.40
N CYS A 11 3.29 8.82 -0.34
CA CYS A 11 3.31 10.24 -0.71
C CYS A 11 3.06 11.13 0.51
N GLY A 12 3.40 12.42 0.41
CA GLY A 12 3.20 13.42 1.46
C GLY A 12 4.37 14.38 1.60
N THR A 13 4.61 14.83 2.83
CA THR A 13 5.78 15.66 3.20
C THR A 13 6.62 14.87 4.20
N PRO A 14 7.74 14.27 3.77
CA PRO A 14 8.61 13.54 4.69
C PRO A 14 9.32 14.50 5.64
N PRO A 15 9.77 14.02 6.81
CA PRO A 15 10.67 14.79 7.66
C PRO A 15 11.91 15.26 6.88
N PRO A 16 12.52 16.40 7.27
CA PRO A 16 13.73 16.89 6.63
C PRO A 16 14.85 15.84 6.60
N GLY A 17 15.45 15.63 5.44
CA GLY A 17 16.54 14.68 5.23
C GLY A 17 16.10 13.22 4.96
N GLU A 18 14.81 12.90 5.02
CA GLU A 18 14.32 11.54 4.75
C GLU A 18 13.99 11.25 3.27
N GLU A 19 13.96 12.24 2.38
CA GLU A 19 13.63 12.03 0.96
C GLU A 19 14.59 11.04 0.29
N GLY A 20 15.90 11.25 0.43
CA GLY A 20 16.93 10.36 -0.12
C GLY A 20 16.85 8.93 0.45
N PRO A 21 16.87 8.75 1.78
CA PRO A 21 16.70 7.44 2.40
C PRO A 21 15.42 6.69 1.98
N ARG A 22 14.28 7.37 1.84
CA ARG A 22 13.01 6.77 1.35
C ARG A 22 13.10 6.35 -0.11
N SER A 23 13.72 7.17 -0.96
CA SER A 23 13.98 6.81 -2.35
C SER A 23 14.92 5.60 -2.45
N ALA A 24 15.97 5.55 -1.64
CA ALA A 24 16.88 4.39 -1.58
C ALA A 24 16.17 3.11 -1.09
N ALA A 25 15.20 3.22 -0.17
CA ALA A 25 14.35 2.11 0.24
C ALA A 25 13.53 1.56 -0.94
N CYS A 26 12.90 2.44 -1.73
CA CYS A 26 12.19 2.04 -2.95
C CYS A 26 13.11 1.35 -3.96
N GLU A 27 14.34 1.85 -4.15
CA GLU A 27 15.31 1.20 -5.06
C GLU A 27 15.63 -0.23 -4.62
N ARG A 28 15.93 -0.46 -3.32
CA ARG A 28 16.17 -1.81 -2.78
C ARG A 28 14.98 -2.74 -2.97
N SER A 29 13.79 -2.22 -2.75
CA SER A 29 12.54 -2.97 -2.86
C SER A 29 12.21 -3.31 -4.32
N ALA A 30 12.44 -2.36 -5.24
CA ALA A 30 12.34 -2.63 -6.68
C ALA A 30 13.34 -3.71 -7.12
N ASP A 31 14.57 -3.71 -6.58
CA ASP A 31 15.56 -4.76 -6.86
C ASP A 31 15.13 -6.13 -6.32
N ALA A 32 14.43 -6.17 -5.18
CA ALA A 32 13.91 -7.43 -4.64
C ALA A 32 12.87 -8.08 -5.58
N GLY A 33 11.87 -7.31 -6.02
CA GLY A 33 10.88 -7.78 -6.98
C GLY A 33 11.49 -8.06 -8.37
N TRP A 34 12.44 -7.22 -8.82
CA TRP A 34 13.10 -7.39 -10.10
C TRP A 34 13.90 -8.69 -10.21
N ARG A 35 14.60 -9.09 -9.14
CA ARG A 35 15.30 -10.39 -9.10
C ARG A 35 14.36 -11.56 -9.34
N VAL A 36 13.14 -11.51 -8.81
CA VAL A 36 12.13 -12.55 -9.06
C VAL A 36 11.78 -12.60 -10.55
N LEU A 37 11.51 -11.46 -11.17
CA LEU A 37 11.19 -11.39 -12.62
C LEU A 37 12.35 -11.87 -13.50
N GLN A 38 13.59 -11.50 -13.17
CA GLN A 38 14.79 -11.94 -13.88
C GLN A 38 15.00 -13.45 -13.84
N GLN A 39 14.56 -14.10 -12.77
CA GLN A 39 14.60 -15.57 -12.58
C GLN A 39 13.40 -16.28 -13.23
N GLY A 40 12.53 -15.56 -13.93
CA GLY A 40 11.33 -16.10 -14.58
C GLY A 40 10.15 -16.32 -13.64
N GLY A 41 10.18 -15.74 -12.42
CA GLY A 41 9.07 -15.75 -11.47
C GLY A 41 7.84 -15.00 -11.97
N SER A 42 6.72 -15.17 -11.30
CA SER A 42 5.45 -14.51 -11.67
C SER A 42 5.40 -13.06 -11.22
N ALA A 43 4.50 -12.28 -11.84
CA ALA A 43 4.19 -10.92 -11.41
C ALA A 43 3.70 -10.87 -9.96
N LEU A 44 2.93 -11.86 -9.50
CA LEU A 44 2.50 -12.00 -8.10
C LEU A 44 3.68 -12.17 -7.16
N ASP A 45 4.63 -13.07 -7.47
CA ASP A 45 5.80 -13.31 -6.64
C ASP A 45 6.69 -12.07 -6.58
N ALA A 46 6.82 -11.35 -7.69
CA ALA A 46 7.59 -10.11 -7.75
C ALA A 46 6.93 -8.97 -6.96
N ALA A 47 5.62 -8.80 -7.07
CA ALA A 47 4.87 -7.79 -6.31
C ALA A 47 4.92 -8.07 -4.80
N GLU A 48 4.75 -9.32 -4.38
CA GLU A 48 4.90 -9.72 -2.98
C GLU A 48 6.33 -9.46 -2.49
N ALA A 49 7.35 -9.90 -3.21
CA ALA A 49 8.75 -9.72 -2.81
C ALA A 49 9.13 -8.23 -2.68
N ALA A 50 8.66 -7.38 -3.59
CA ALA A 50 8.89 -5.94 -3.52
C ALA A 50 8.17 -5.31 -2.32
N VAL A 51 6.88 -5.65 -2.08
CA VAL A 51 6.11 -5.09 -0.96
C VAL A 51 6.66 -5.60 0.37
N ARG A 52 7.06 -6.86 0.50
CA ARG A 52 7.76 -7.36 1.70
C ARG A 52 9.00 -6.54 2.02
N ALA A 53 9.83 -6.26 1.01
CA ALA A 53 11.01 -5.42 1.20
C ALA A 53 10.67 -3.97 1.60
N LEU A 54 9.51 -3.43 1.17
CA LEU A 54 8.99 -2.15 1.65
C LEU A 54 8.45 -2.24 3.09
N GLU A 55 7.86 -3.37 3.48
CA GLU A 55 7.39 -3.66 4.84
C GLU A 55 8.54 -3.83 5.85
N ASP A 56 9.73 -4.21 5.39
CA ASP A 56 10.95 -4.28 6.21
C ASP A 56 11.60 -2.91 6.47
N GLU A 57 11.20 -1.85 5.74
CA GLU A 57 11.84 -0.54 5.82
C GLU A 57 11.27 0.34 6.95
N PRO A 58 12.02 0.58 8.02
CA PRO A 58 11.51 1.26 9.23
C PRO A 58 11.10 2.73 9.00
N LEU A 59 11.54 3.35 7.90
CA LEU A 59 11.16 4.71 7.53
C LEU A 59 9.77 4.78 6.89
N LEU A 60 9.29 3.67 6.31
CA LEU A 60 8.02 3.63 5.62
C LEU A 60 6.87 3.30 6.58
N ASN A 61 5.65 3.52 6.15
CA ASN A 61 4.47 3.25 6.96
C ASN A 61 3.76 1.97 6.48
N ALA A 62 4.46 0.86 6.61
CA ALA A 62 3.93 -0.48 6.36
C ALA A 62 4.82 -1.47 7.13
N GLY A 63 4.29 -2.62 7.53
CA GLY A 63 5.07 -3.62 8.27
C GLY A 63 5.85 -2.99 9.43
N THR A 64 7.17 -3.21 9.44
CA THR A 64 8.12 -2.59 10.37
C THR A 64 8.19 -1.09 10.10
N GLY A 65 7.76 -0.26 11.02
CA GLY A 65 7.69 1.20 10.83
C GLY A 65 6.27 1.73 10.66
N ALA A 66 5.26 0.88 10.80
CA ALA A 66 3.87 1.29 10.82
C ALA A 66 3.58 2.31 11.93
N TYR A 67 2.73 3.30 11.64
CA TYR A 67 2.24 4.23 12.65
C TYR A 67 1.26 3.55 13.59
N LEU A 68 1.26 4.02 14.86
CA LEU A 68 0.33 3.57 15.88
C LEU A 68 -1.00 4.34 15.79
N GLN A 69 -2.09 3.63 15.99
CA GLN A 69 -3.42 4.22 16.20
C GLN A 69 -3.50 4.92 17.57
N ALA A 70 -4.58 5.61 17.86
CA ALA A 70 -4.72 6.40 19.11
C ALA A 70 -4.52 5.58 20.38
N ASP A 71 -4.84 4.29 20.37
CA ASP A 71 -4.64 3.36 21.49
C ASP A 71 -3.21 2.79 21.63
N GLY A 72 -2.26 3.27 20.82
CA GLY A 72 -0.87 2.83 20.87
C GLY A 72 -0.59 1.49 20.19
N VAL A 73 -1.52 0.95 19.40
CA VAL A 73 -1.37 -0.30 18.65
C VAL A 73 -1.19 0.00 17.17
N ALA A 74 -0.14 -0.55 16.58
CA ALA A 74 0.00 -0.58 15.11
C ALA A 74 -0.83 -1.74 14.55
N ARG A 75 -1.76 -1.43 13.65
CA ARG A 75 -2.57 -2.40 12.92
C ARG A 75 -2.36 -2.22 11.44
N LEU A 76 -2.18 -3.31 10.74
CA LEU A 76 -1.73 -3.34 9.36
C LEU A 76 -2.84 -3.76 8.42
N ASP A 77 -2.84 -3.13 7.26
CA ASP A 77 -3.73 -3.44 6.15
C ASP A 77 -2.86 -3.80 4.93
N ALA A 78 -3.24 -4.82 4.17
CA ALA A 78 -2.60 -5.15 2.91
C ALA A 78 -3.57 -5.79 1.93
N SER A 79 -3.28 -5.64 0.65
CA SER A 79 -3.98 -6.36 -0.42
C SER A 79 -3.05 -6.69 -1.57
N ILE A 80 -3.36 -7.75 -2.28
CA ILE A 80 -2.69 -8.18 -3.50
C ILE A 80 -3.73 -8.71 -4.49
N MET A 81 -3.58 -8.37 -5.78
CA MET A 81 -4.49 -8.78 -6.83
C MET A 81 -3.73 -9.16 -8.10
N ALA A 82 -4.12 -10.26 -8.71
CA ALA A 82 -3.64 -10.71 -10.00
C ALA A 82 -4.51 -10.15 -11.14
N GLY A 83 -3.92 -10.03 -12.33
CA GLY A 83 -4.65 -9.59 -13.53
C GLY A 83 -5.80 -10.52 -13.97
N ASP A 84 -5.82 -11.76 -13.49
CA ASP A 84 -6.89 -12.74 -13.73
C ASP A 84 -8.12 -12.57 -12.83
N GLY A 85 -8.08 -11.59 -11.91
CA GLY A 85 -9.19 -11.25 -11.02
C GLY A 85 -9.11 -11.86 -9.61
N ARG A 86 -8.18 -12.80 -9.36
CA ARG A 86 -7.96 -13.32 -8.01
C ARG A 86 -7.36 -12.24 -7.11
N ALA A 87 -7.86 -12.15 -5.89
CA ALA A 87 -7.42 -11.15 -4.92
C ALA A 87 -7.40 -11.72 -3.50
N GLY A 88 -6.55 -11.13 -2.66
CA GLY A 88 -6.53 -11.38 -1.23
C GLY A 88 -6.21 -10.10 -0.47
N ALA A 89 -6.79 -9.95 0.72
CA ALA A 89 -6.61 -8.78 1.55
C ALA A 89 -6.64 -9.11 3.04
N VAL A 90 -5.98 -8.28 3.83
CA VAL A 90 -6.07 -8.32 5.28
C VAL A 90 -6.24 -6.91 5.83
N ALA A 91 -7.03 -6.77 6.90
CA ALA A 91 -7.32 -5.49 7.52
C ALA A 91 -7.14 -5.55 9.03
N GLN A 92 -6.57 -4.47 9.61
CA GLN A 92 -6.46 -4.28 11.06
C GLN A 92 -5.75 -5.43 11.79
N VAL A 93 -4.73 -6.03 11.15
CA VAL A 93 -3.96 -7.14 11.72
C VAL A 93 -2.82 -6.58 12.57
N PRO A 94 -2.80 -6.77 13.89
CA PRO A 94 -1.68 -6.33 14.72
C PRO A 94 -0.49 -7.29 14.61
N LEU A 95 0.71 -6.83 14.97
CA LEU A 95 1.89 -7.67 15.18
C LEU A 95 2.30 -8.58 13.99
N LEU A 96 1.96 -8.20 12.76
CA LEU A 96 2.27 -8.97 11.55
C LEU A 96 3.23 -8.18 10.65
N PRO A 97 4.56 -8.43 10.66
CA PRO A 97 5.52 -7.69 9.86
C PRO A 97 5.23 -7.70 8.36
N HIS A 98 4.73 -8.83 7.84
CA HIS A 98 4.44 -9.01 6.41
C HIS A 98 2.96 -9.32 6.13
N PRO A 99 2.04 -8.35 6.30
CA PRO A 99 0.63 -8.57 6.02
C PRO A 99 0.35 -8.90 4.54
N VAL A 100 1.19 -8.44 3.60
CA VAL A 100 1.05 -8.78 2.18
C VAL A 100 1.17 -10.30 1.92
N SER A 101 1.99 -11.02 2.69
CA SER A 101 2.13 -12.48 2.54
C SER A 101 0.90 -13.24 3.02
N LEU A 102 0.21 -12.74 4.04
CA LEU A 102 -1.08 -13.31 4.44
C LEU A 102 -2.17 -13.00 3.40
N ALA A 103 -2.19 -11.79 2.85
CA ALA A 103 -3.06 -11.44 1.74
C ALA A 103 -2.81 -12.34 0.51
N ARG A 104 -1.52 -12.61 0.18
CA ARG A 104 -1.14 -13.56 -0.88
C ARG A 104 -1.65 -14.98 -0.63
N TYR A 105 -1.52 -15.47 0.60
CA TYR A 105 -2.05 -16.78 0.97
C TYR A 105 -3.56 -16.87 0.73
N LEU A 106 -4.33 -15.84 1.13
CA LEU A 106 -5.77 -15.81 0.91
C LEU A 106 -6.12 -15.84 -0.59
N LEU A 107 -5.41 -15.07 -1.41
CA LEU A 107 -5.57 -15.09 -2.87
C LEU A 107 -5.38 -16.50 -3.44
N GLU A 108 -4.39 -17.25 -2.95
CA GLU A 108 -4.08 -18.59 -3.45
C GLU A 108 -5.11 -19.65 -3.01
N GLN A 109 -5.69 -19.50 -1.83
CA GLN A 109 -6.70 -20.43 -1.33
C GLN A 109 -8.06 -20.26 -2.01
N ASP A 110 -8.36 -19.07 -2.57
CA ASP A 110 -9.61 -18.72 -3.27
C ASP A 110 -10.90 -19.06 -2.49
N ALA A 111 -10.81 -19.02 -1.14
CA ALA A 111 -11.94 -19.32 -0.26
C ALA A 111 -12.55 -18.04 0.34
N HIS A 112 -11.70 -17.17 0.86
CA HIS A 112 -12.08 -15.88 1.43
C HIS A 112 -11.16 -14.80 0.86
N VAL A 113 -11.74 -13.73 0.33
CA VAL A 113 -10.94 -12.61 -0.22
C VAL A 113 -10.30 -11.81 0.89
N MET A 114 -10.96 -11.64 2.05
CA MET A 114 -10.47 -10.77 3.10
C MET A 114 -10.68 -11.36 4.50
N LEU A 115 -9.64 -11.26 5.33
CA LEU A 115 -9.71 -11.48 6.78
C LEU A 115 -9.28 -10.22 7.53
N ALA A 116 -9.75 -10.05 8.77
CA ALA A 116 -9.45 -8.88 9.58
C ALA A 116 -9.14 -9.24 11.03
N GLY A 117 -8.42 -8.33 11.70
CA GLY A 117 -8.21 -8.37 13.14
C GLY A 117 -7.33 -9.50 13.68
N PRO A 118 -7.43 -9.79 14.98
CA PRO A 118 -6.63 -10.82 15.64
C PRO A 118 -6.83 -12.23 15.08
N GLU A 119 -7.97 -12.51 14.50
CA GLU A 119 -8.27 -13.81 13.87
C GLU A 119 -7.39 -14.04 12.63
N ALA A 120 -7.12 -12.99 11.84
CA ALA A 120 -6.19 -13.04 10.74
C ALA A 120 -4.74 -13.27 11.25
N LEU A 121 -4.33 -12.64 12.35
CA LEU A 121 -3.05 -12.90 13.01
C LEU A 121 -2.93 -14.37 13.46
N THR A 122 -4.00 -14.94 14.01
CA THR A 122 -4.03 -16.34 14.43
C THR A 122 -3.77 -17.28 13.24
N LEU A 123 -4.34 -16.98 12.08
CA LEU A 123 -4.06 -17.73 10.85
C LEU A 123 -2.59 -17.58 10.44
N ALA A 124 -2.05 -16.35 10.40
CA ALA A 124 -0.65 -16.11 10.05
C ALA A 124 0.32 -16.91 10.93
N ALA A 125 0.10 -16.91 12.26
CA ALA A 125 0.90 -17.68 13.19
C ALA A 125 0.81 -19.19 12.94
N ARG A 126 -0.35 -19.73 12.62
CA ARG A 126 -0.54 -21.16 12.25
C ARG A 126 0.17 -21.53 10.95
N LEU A 127 0.32 -20.58 10.04
CA LEU A 127 1.08 -20.74 8.80
C LEU A 127 2.59 -20.59 8.98
N GLY A 128 3.05 -20.33 10.22
CA GLY A 128 4.47 -20.12 10.52
C GLY A 128 5.01 -18.78 10.04
N GLN A 129 4.15 -17.82 9.74
CA GLN A 129 4.60 -16.46 9.43
C GLN A 129 5.16 -15.80 10.69
N GLU A 130 6.14 -14.91 10.49
CA GLU A 130 6.71 -14.13 11.57
C GLU A 130 5.64 -13.26 12.25
N VAL A 131 5.62 -13.27 13.57
CA VAL A 131 4.73 -12.46 14.40
C VAL A 131 5.59 -11.69 15.40
N GLY A 132 5.44 -10.37 15.47
CA GLY A 132 6.25 -9.53 16.35
C GLY A 132 5.87 -8.07 16.33
N VAL A 133 6.55 -7.29 17.15
CA VAL A 133 6.33 -5.85 17.24
C VAL A 133 6.80 -5.17 15.95
N VAL A 134 5.91 -4.42 15.33
CA VAL A 134 6.16 -3.70 14.07
C VAL A 134 6.43 -2.21 14.27
N ALA A 135 6.11 -1.65 15.43
CA ALA A 135 6.37 -0.24 15.74
C ALA A 135 7.84 -0.05 16.13
N THR A 136 8.54 0.82 15.43
CA THR A 136 9.92 1.20 15.76
C THR A 136 9.96 2.17 16.96
N PRO A 137 11.10 2.29 17.70
CA PRO A 137 11.23 3.28 18.76
C PRO A 137 10.91 4.70 18.29
N ALA A 138 11.30 5.09 17.07
CA ALA A 138 10.99 6.40 16.50
C ALA A 138 9.48 6.61 16.30
N LYS A 139 8.73 5.58 15.90
CA LYS A 139 7.26 5.66 15.75
C LYS A 139 6.56 5.71 17.10
N ILE A 140 7.09 5.04 18.12
CA ILE A 140 6.56 5.12 19.51
C ILE A 140 6.77 6.52 20.08
N VAL A 141 7.98 7.07 19.95
CA VAL A 141 8.26 8.46 20.40
C VAL A 141 7.34 9.44 19.67
N TYR A 142 7.23 9.30 18.34
CA TYR A 142 6.32 10.13 17.57
C TYR A 142 4.88 10.06 18.08
N TRP A 143 4.36 8.86 18.36
CA TRP A 143 3.00 8.67 18.92
C TRP A 143 2.85 9.36 20.25
N GLN A 144 3.82 9.23 21.18
CA GLN A 144 3.79 9.85 22.50
C GLN A 144 3.77 11.38 22.45
N GLU A 145 4.58 11.97 21.56
CA GLU A 145 4.72 13.43 21.44
C GLU A 145 3.53 14.11 20.76
N ASN A 146 2.80 13.39 19.92
CA ASN A 146 1.71 13.97 19.12
C ASN A 146 0.32 13.50 19.55
N LEU A 147 0.20 12.73 20.63
CA LEU A 147 -1.07 12.24 21.14
C LEU A 147 -1.81 13.36 21.89
N ASP A 148 -2.88 13.88 21.29
CA ASP A 148 -3.74 14.89 21.91
C ASP A 148 -4.73 14.29 22.93
N GLU A 149 -5.48 15.14 23.62
CA GLU A 149 -6.43 14.72 24.67
C GLU A 149 -7.62 13.94 24.12
N ALA A 150 -8.10 14.26 22.90
CA ALA A 150 -9.17 13.51 22.25
C ALA A 150 -8.73 12.07 21.92
N CYS A 151 -7.51 11.92 21.42
CA CYS A 151 -6.90 10.62 21.18
C CYS A 151 -6.70 9.82 22.47
N ARG A 152 -6.19 10.47 23.55
CA ARG A 152 -5.99 9.81 24.86
C ARG A 152 -7.28 9.27 25.47
N ARG A 153 -8.40 9.95 25.24
CA ARG A 153 -9.73 9.54 25.72
C ARG A 153 -10.48 8.66 24.74
N LEU A 154 -9.94 8.44 23.53
CA LEU A 154 -10.64 7.80 22.41
C LEU A 154 -12.03 8.45 22.17
N ASP A 155 -12.08 9.79 22.29
CA ASP A 155 -13.29 10.55 22.00
C ASP A 155 -13.44 10.73 20.50
N TYR A 156 -14.22 9.84 19.90
CA TYR A 156 -14.41 9.83 18.44
C TYR A 156 -14.92 11.17 17.89
N ALA A 157 -15.85 11.82 18.58
CA ALA A 157 -16.43 13.09 18.11
C ALA A 157 -15.39 14.21 18.11
N ALA A 158 -14.59 14.33 19.17
CA ALA A 158 -13.51 15.30 19.26
C ALA A 158 -12.40 14.98 18.24
N MET A 159 -12.01 13.71 18.10
CA MET A 159 -11.03 13.27 17.10
C MET A 159 -11.52 13.58 15.68
N ALA A 160 -12.78 13.32 15.36
CA ALA A 160 -13.37 13.63 14.06
C ALA A 160 -13.41 15.15 13.77
N ALA A 161 -13.70 15.96 14.78
CA ALA A 161 -13.72 17.43 14.68
C ALA A 161 -12.31 18.02 14.44
N SER A 162 -11.26 17.39 14.99
CA SER A 162 -9.87 17.78 14.78
C SER A 162 -9.22 17.13 13.55
N TRP A 163 -9.91 16.19 12.90
CA TRP A 163 -9.39 15.45 11.76
C TRP A 163 -9.07 16.39 10.60
N LYS A 164 -7.80 16.47 10.26
CA LYS A 164 -7.32 17.22 9.08
C LYS A 164 -7.03 16.21 7.98
N ALA A 165 -7.78 16.30 6.91
CA ALA A 165 -7.56 15.47 5.71
C ALA A 165 -6.14 15.62 5.12
N GLU A 166 -5.44 16.68 5.49
CA GLU A 166 -4.06 16.98 5.10
C GLU A 166 -3.04 16.54 6.17
N ASN A 167 -3.25 15.38 6.78
CA ASN A 167 -2.23 14.83 7.67
C ASN A 167 -0.96 14.55 6.84
N PRO A 168 0.17 15.27 7.08
CA PRO A 168 1.37 15.18 6.25
C PRO A 168 2.08 13.81 6.35
N ARG A 169 1.59 12.89 7.16
CA ARG A 169 2.20 11.59 7.47
C ARG A 169 1.42 10.42 6.89
N LEU A 170 0.95 10.60 5.67
CA LEU A 170 0.45 9.54 4.84
C LEU A 170 1.64 8.73 4.32
N GLY A 171 1.52 7.43 4.23
CA GLY A 171 2.61 6.60 3.74
C GLY A 171 2.15 5.16 3.57
N THR A 172 1.46 4.88 2.50
CA THR A 172 1.14 3.53 2.02
C THR A 172 2.23 3.10 1.06
N VAL A 173 2.66 1.86 1.08
CA VAL A 173 3.63 1.32 0.12
C VAL A 173 2.93 0.43 -0.89
N GLY A 174 3.51 0.29 -2.08
CA GLY A 174 2.92 -0.59 -3.07
C GLY A 174 3.83 -0.92 -4.25
N CYS A 175 3.41 -1.92 -5.01
CA CYS A 175 4.10 -2.41 -6.20
C CYS A 175 3.10 -2.80 -7.29
N VAL A 176 3.46 -2.53 -8.54
CA VAL A 176 2.84 -3.14 -9.71
C VAL A 176 3.91 -3.82 -10.53
N ALA A 177 3.68 -5.08 -10.93
CA ALA A 177 4.62 -5.89 -11.67
C ALA A 177 3.97 -6.51 -12.92
N LEU A 178 4.76 -6.62 -13.99
CA LEU A 178 4.45 -7.31 -15.24
C LEU A 178 5.52 -8.38 -15.49
N ASP A 179 5.12 -9.63 -15.65
CA ASP A 179 6.07 -10.73 -15.92
C ASP A 179 6.31 -10.98 -17.41
N ALA A 180 7.25 -11.87 -17.72
CA ALA A 180 7.61 -12.23 -19.09
C ALA A 180 6.46 -12.89 -19.88
N ARG A 181 5.44 -13.42 -19.17
CA ARG A 181 4.23 -14.02 -19.76
C ARG A 181 3.14 -12.99 -20.06
N GLY A 182 3.37 -11.72 -19.68
CA GLY A 182 2.40 -10.65 -19.84
C GLY A 182 1.32 -10.64 -18.76
N GLN A 183 1.56 -11.31 -17.63
CA GLN A 183 0.65 -11.27 -16.50
C GLN A 183 0.98 -10.07 -15.61
N LEU A 184 -0.03 -9.41 -15.11
CA LEU A 184 0.06 -8.28 -14.18
C LEU A 184 -0.31 -8.69 -12.76
N ALA A 185 0.31 -8.03 -11.79
CA ALA A 185 -0.10 -8.08 -10.39
C ALA A 185 0.13 -6.72 -9.72
N ALA A 186 -0.74 -6.37 -8.78
CA ALA A 186 -0.62 -5.18 -7.94
C ALA A 186 -0.73 -5.57 -6.47
N ALA A 187 0.07 -4.93 -5.61
CA ALA A 187 0.02 -5.13 -4.16
C ALA A 187 0.22 -3.79 -3.44
N THR A 188 -0.46 -3.63 -2.31
CA THR A 188 -0.40 -2.43 -1.48
C THR A 188 -0.40 -2.83 -0.01
N SER A 189 0.37 -2.12 0.84
CA SER A 189 0.47 -2.38 2.28
C SER A 189 0.59 -1.08 3.07
N THR A 190 0.03 -1.03 4.28
CA THR A 190 0.05 0.18 5.11
C THR A 190 -0.14 -0.10 6.61
N GLY A 191 0.42 0.76 7.45
CA GLY A 191 0.05 0.90 8.86
C GLY A 191 -1.13 1.88 9.09
N GLY A 192 -1.80 2.32 8.01
CA GLY A 192 -2.89 3.28 8.10
C GLY A 192 -2.44 4.71 8.38
N THR A 193 -3.30 5.50 8.97
CA THR A 193 -3.00 6.88 9.37
C THR A 193 -2.63 6.90 10.85
N GLY A 194 -1.52 7.55 11.18
CA GLY A 194 -1.08 7.70 12.58
C GLY A 194 -2.15 8.38 13.45
N GLN A 195 -2.32 7.86 14.67
CA GLN A 195 -3.28 8.37 15.68
C GLN A 195 -4.76 8.36 15.24
N CYS A 196 -5.09 7.58 14.19
CA CYS A 196 -6.50 7.39 13.85
C CYS A 196 -7.24 6.61 14.95
N TYR A 197 -8.56 6.66 14.92
CA TYR A 197 -9.39 5.88 15.83
C TYR A 197 -9.13 4.37 15.65
N PRO A 198 -8.98 3.60 16.75
CA PRO A 198 -8.74 2.16 16.69
C PRO A 198 -9.81 1.45 15.85
N GLY A 199 -9.35 0.63 14.91
CA GLY A 199 -10.27 -0.04 13.97
C GLY A 199 -10.55 0.73 12.67
N ARG A 200 -9.96 1.93 12.48
CA ARG A 200 -10.06 2.65 11.19
C ARG A 200 -9.42 1.83 10.07
N VAL A 201 -10.17 1.54 9.05
CA VAL A 201 -9.74 0.90 7.80
C VAL A 201 -9.67 1.96 6.69
N GLY A 202 -8.56 1.99 5.95
CA GLY A 202 -8.38 2.86 4.80
C GLY A 202 -8.69 2.17 3.46
N ASP A 203 -8.12 2.73 2.41
CA ASP A 203 -8.27 2.24 1.03
C ASP A 203 -7.49 0.94 0.75
N THR A 204 -6.37 0.73 1.42
CA THR A 204 -5.40 -0.33 1.10
C THR A 204 -6.01 -1.74 1.06
N PRO A 205 -6.81 -2.21 2.04
CA PRO A 205 -7.32 -3.58 2.03
C PRO A 205 -8.57 -3.74 1.15
N VAL A 206 -9.13 -2.63 0.66
CA VAL A 206 -10.35 -2.65 -0.15
C VAL A 206 -10.00 -2.76 -1.63
N ILE A 207 -10.20 -3.95 -2.19
CA ILE A 207 -9.99 -4.22 -3.61
C ILE A 207 -10.81 -3.25 -4.47
N GLY A 208 -10.13 -2.55 -5.37
CA GLY A 208 -10.72 -1.48 -6.18
C GLY A 208 -10.50 -0.09 -5.61
N ALA A 209 -10.20 0.06 -4.33
CA ALA A 209 -9.87 1.35 -3.72
C ALA A 209 -8.35 1.63 -3.82
N GLY A 210 -7.53 1.04 -2.94
CA GLY A 210 -6.08 1.25 -2.92
C GLY A 210 -5.31 0.38 -3.92
N THR A 211 -5.85 -0.78 -4.27
CA THR A 211 -5.24 -1.78 -5.16
C THR A 211 -6.25 -2.29 -6.15
N TYR A 212 -5.86 -2.38 -7.41
CA TYR A 212 -6.65 -3.09 -8.42
C TYR A 212 -5.78 -3.60 -9.55
N CYS A 213 -6.14 -4.75 -10.12
CA CYS A 213 -5.42 -5.33 -11.24
C CYS A 213 -6.40 -5.98 -12.22
N THR A 214 -6.16 -5.76 -13.51
CA THR A 214 -6.87 -6.38 -14.63
C THR A 214 -5.85 -6.97 -15.61
N PRO A 215 -6.24 -7.73 -16.65
CA PRO A 215 -5.31 -8.12 -17.69
C PRO A 215 -4.68 -6.95 -18.46
N ARG A 216 -5.21 -5.72 -18.32
CA ARG A 216 -4.75 -4.53 -19.06
C ARG A 216 -3.89 -3.59 -18.23
N VAL A 217 -4.17 -3.48 -16.92
CA VAL A 217 -3.50 -2.51 -16.05
C VAL A 217 -3.52 -2.96 -14.60
N GLY A 218 -2.39 -2.78 -13.90
CA GLY A 218 -2.29 -2.84 -12.45
C GLY A 218 -2.13 -1.44 -11.85
N VAL A 219 -2.68 -1.22 -10.64
CA VAL A 219 -2.72 0.08 -9.97
C VAL A 219 -2.50 -0.07 -8.47
N SER A 220 -1.68 0.81 -7.89
CA SER A 220 -1.55 1.00 -6.44
C SER A 220 -1.56 2.48 -6.08
N LEU A 221 -2.36 2.85 -5.07
CA LEU A 221 -2.52 4.23 -4.62
C LEU A 221 -1.96 4.43 -3.21
N THR A 222 -1.69 5.70 -2.91
CA THR A 222 -1.30 6.20 -1.59
C THR A 222 -1.90 7.58 -1.37
N GLY A 223 -2.30 7.92 -0.14
CA GLY A 223 -2.85 9.24 0.13
C GLY A 223 -3.90 9.26 1.22
N VAL A 224 -4.85 10.21 1.09
CA VAL A 224 -6.00 10.30 2.01
C VAL A 224 -6.96 9.15 1.73
N GLY A 225 -6.84 8.09 2.54
CA GLY A 225 -7.52 6.82 2.33
C GLY A 225 -9.04 6.94 2.18
N GLU A 226 -9.67 7.84 2.92
CA GLU A 226 -11.11 8.11 2.87
C GLU A 226 -11.56 8.59 1.50
N ARG A 227 -10.74 9.43 0.83
CA ARG A 227 -11.05 9.96 -0.50
C ARG A 227 -10.85 8.90 -1.59
N ILE A 228 -9.80 8.10 -1.46
CA ILE A 228 -9.49 6.99 -2.37
C ILE A 228 -10.57 5.91 -2.26
N LEU A 229 -10.95 5.57 -1.01
CA LEU A 229 -11.90 4.51 -0.69
C LEU A 229 -13.28 4.77 -1.31
N VAL A 230 -13.89 5.92 -1.04
CA VAL A 230 -15.26 6.21 -1.50
C VAL A 230 -15.38 6.34 -3.02
N LYS A 231 -14.27 6.55 -3.71
CA LYS A 231 -14.21 6.66 -5.18
C LYS A 231 -13.84 5.36 -5.86
N LEU A 232 -13.43 4.33 -5.09
CA LEU A 232 -12.85 3.10 -5.64
C LEU A 232 -11.78 3.42 -6.70
N ALA A 233 -10.80 4.27 -6.31
CA ALA A 233 -9.97 5.01 -7.25
C ALA A 233 -9.09 4.11 -8.13
N ALA A 234 -8.57 2.98 -7.60
CA ALA A 234 -7.80 2.03 -8.39
C ALA A 234 -8.66 1.37 -9.48
N LYS A 235 -9.88 0.97 -9.13
CA LYS A 235 -10.84 0.41 -10.09
C LYS A 235 -11.27 1.45 -11.11
N ARG A 236 -11.53 2.68 -10.68
CA ARG A 236 -11.87 3.80 -11.57
C ARG A 236 -10.82 4.02 -12.65
N LEU A 237 -9.52 3.96 -12.30
CA LEU A 237 -8.43 4.05 -13.27
C LEU A 237 -8.47 2.87 -14.26
N ALA A 238 -8.62 1.66 -13.75
CA ALA A 238 -8.66 0.46 -14.59
C ALA A 238 -9.87 0.47 -15.56
N ASP A 239 -11.02 0.98 -15.12
CA ASP A 239 -12.20 1.12 -15.97
C ASP A 239 -11.94 2.12 -17.11
N LEU A 240 -11.32 3.28 -16.82
CA LEU A 240 -10.95 4.25 -17.86
C LEU A 240 -10.00 3.67 -18.91
N VAL A 241 -8.99 2.89 -18.48
CA VAL A 241 -8.08 2.18 -19.39
C VAL A 241 -8.85 1.08 -20.16
N GLY A 242 -9.79 0.40 -19.50
CA GLY A 242 -10.70 -0.56 -20.13
C GLY A 242 -11.54 0.07 -21.22
N ASP A 243 -11.98 1.31 -21.04
CA ASP A 243 -12.73 2.14 -22.00
C ASP A 243 -11.82 2.82 -23.04
N SER A 244 -10.56 2.40 -23.14
CA SER A 244 -9.56 2.86 -24.11
C SER A 244 -8.97 4.24 -23.87
N ALA A 245 -9.04 4.78 -22.66
CA ALA A 245 -8.28 5.97 -22.32
C ALA A 245 -6.77 5.62 -22.24
N PRO A 246 -5.86 6.49 -22.70
CA PRO A 246 -4.42 6.36 -22.46
C PRO A 246 -4.13 6.30 -20.96
N LEU A 247 -3.16 5.46 -20.55
CA LEU A 247 -2.83 5.24 -19.13
C LEU A 247 -2.51 6.54 -18.39
N ALA A 248 -1.69 7.39 -18.98
CA ALA A 248 -1.33 8.67 -18.38
C ALA A 248 -2.55 9.61 -18.20
N GLU A 249 -3.51 9.61 -19.12
CA GLU A 249 -4.73 10.38 -19.00
C GLU A 249 -5.65 9.83 -17.91
N ALA A 250 -5.86 8.52 -17.87
CA ALA A 250 -6.65 7.84 -16.84
C ALA A 250 -6.08 8.14 -15.44
N ALA A 251 -4.76 8.04 -15.28
CA ALA A 251 -4.06 8.34 -14.04
C ALA A 251 -4.25 9.80 -13.59
N ARG A 252 -4.11 10.76 -14.50
CA ARG A 252 -4.33 12.18 -14.21
C ARG A 252 -5.78 12.47 -13.77
N ARG A 253 -6.76 11.94 -14.51
CA ARG A 253 -8.19 12.12 -14.17
C ARG A 253 -8.54 11.57 -12.81
N VAL A 254 -8.07 10.36 -12.48
CA VAL A 254 -8.32 9.74 -11.18
C VAL A 254 -7.67 10.54 -10.05
N LEU A 255 -6.43 11.03 -10.24
CA LEU A 255 -5.76 11.84 -9.24
C LEU A 255 -6.50 13.18 -9.00
N GLU A 256 -7.03 13.81 -10.05
CA GLU A 256 -7.89 15.00 -9.96
C GLU A 256 -9.20 14.69 -9.23
N GLU A 257 -9.86 13.57 -9.55
CA GLU A 257 -11.09 13.12 -8.90
C GLU A 257 -10.88 12.84 -7.41
N VAL A 258 -9.74 12.25 -7.01
CA VAL A 258 -9.39 11.99 -5.60
C VAL A 258 -9.14 13.30 -4.86
N GLY A 259 -8.57 14.30 -5.52
CA GLY A 259 -8.24 15.61 -4.95
C GLY A 259 -6.86 15.60 -4.28
N SER A 260 -6.55 16.63 -3.50
CA SER A 260 -5.23 16.82 -2.89
C SER A 260 -4.83 15.70 -1.93
N GLY A 261 -3.53 15.50 -1.78
CA GLY A 261 -2.96 14.55 -0.80
C GLY A 261 -2.93 13.11 -1.29
N ALA A 262 -2.71 12.88 -2.58
CA ALA A 262 -2.66 11.54 -3.16
C ALA A 262 -1.50 11.35 -4.15
N GLY A 263 -1.15 10.10 -4.38
CA GLY A 263 -0.25 9.63 -5.41
C GLY A 263 -0.64 8.23 -5.87
N LEU A 264 -0.18 7.86 -7.05
CA LEU A 264 -0.42 6.54 -7.62
C LEU A 264 0.74 6.08 -8.49
N ILE A 265 0.84 4.78 -8.62
CA ILE A 265 1.60 4.10 -9.65
C ILE A 265 0.67 3.19 -10.44
N ALA A 266 0.91 3.08 -11.73
CA ALA A 266 0.20 2.14 -12.60
C ALA A 266 1.13 1.59 -13.68
N LEU A 267 0.84 0.37 -14.12
CA LEU A 267 1.60 -0.32 -15.16
C LEU A 267 0.64 -1.03 -16.12
N GLY A 268 0.72 -0.68 -17.39
CA GLY A 268 -0.02 -1.31 -18.48
C GLY A 268 0.57 -2.65 -18.90
N ALA A 269 -0.26 -3.50 -19.50
CA ALA A 269 0.18 -4.77 -20.07
C ALA A 269 1.15 -4.62 -21.25
N ASP A 270 1.20 -3.45 -21.87
CA ASP A 270 2.16 -3.07 -22.91
C ASP A 270 3.52 -2.61 -22.34
N GLY A 271 3.63 -2.48 -21.01
CA GLY A 271 4.81 -1.99 -20.32
C GLY A 271 4.82 -0.47 -20.09
N GLU A 272 3.74 0.26 -20.48
CA GLU A 272 3.62 1.68 -20.16
C GLU A 272 3.52 1.87 -18.63
N LEU A 273 4.34 2.77 -18.09
CA LEU A 273 4.39 3.13 -16.67
C LEU A 273 3.78 4.51 -16.46
N SER A 274 2.97 4.65 -15.41
CA SER A 274 2.49 5.94 -14.94
C SER A 274 2.80 6.10 -13.45
N GLU A 275 3.35 7.26 -13.12
CA GLU A 275 3.68 7.68 -11.76
C GLU A 275 3.23 9.13 -11.61
N LEU A 276 2.23 9.36 -10.76
CA LEU A 276 1.67 10.70 -10.54
C LEU A 276 1.43 10.96 -9.06
N ARG A 277 1.59 12.21 -8.66
CA ARG A 277 1.27 12.70 -7.32
C ARG A 277 0.80 14.15 -7.36
N ASN A 278 0.04 14.55 -6.37
CA ASN A 278 -0.31 15.95 -6.09
C ASN A 278 0.14 16.36 -4.66
N THR A 279 1.16 15.71 -4.15
CA THR A 279 1.88 16.00 -2.91
C THR A 279 3.30 16.47 -3.22
N PRO A 280 4.00 17.13 -2.27
CA PRO A 280 5.38 17.57 -2.48
C PRO A 280 6.34 16.43 -2.84
N PHE A 281 6.15 15.23 -2.27
CA PHE A 281 7.04 14.09 -2.46
C PHE A 281 6.28 12.77 -2.55
N MET A 282 6.80 11.84 -3.31
CA MET A 282 6.48 10.42 -3.33
C MET A 282 7.75 9.65 -3.71
N ALA A 283 8.21 8.78 -2.82
CA ALA A 283 9.32 7.90 -3.13
C ALA A 283 8.86 6.82 -4.11
N THR A 284 9.60 6.62 -5.20
CA THR A 284 9.32 5.60 -6.21
C THR A 284 10.61 5.00 -6.76
N ALA A 285 10.52 3.80 -7.32
CA ALA A 285 11.56 3.21 -8.14
C ALA A 285 10.93 2.28 -9.18
N ARG A 286 11.62 2.09 -10.32
CA ARG A 286 11.13 1.26 -11.44
C ARG A 286 12.22 0.38 -12.03
N ARG A 287 11.81 -0.76 -12.61
CA ARG A 287 12.70 -1.68 -13.33
C ARG A 287 12.01 -2.16 -14.62
N PRO A 288 12.69 -2.26 -15.77
CA PRO A 288 14.01 -1.64 -15.96
C PRO A 288 13.93 -0.12 -15.78
N SER A 289 15.03 0.46 -15.35
CA SER A 289 15.15 1.90 -15.10
C SER A 289 15.10 2.71 -16.39
#